data_f144e50f443cb12670594223db4652bc
#
_entry.id   f144e50f443cb12670594223db4652bc
#
_cell.length_a   1.000
_cell.length_b   1.000
_cell.length_c   1.000
_cell.angle_alpha   90.00
_cell.angle_beta   90.00
_cell.angle_gamma   90.00
#
_symmetry.space_group_name_H-M   'P 1'
#
loop_
_entity.id
_entity.type
_entity.pdbx_description
1 polymer ?
#
loop_
_entity_poly.entity_id
_entity_poly.type
_entity_poly.pdbx_seq_one_letter_code
_entity_poly.pdbx_strand_id
1 'polypeptide(L)'
;MLDARSLGELGVLLVEPSAMQAKAMIGQMLKQGIAHVHTVGSAQEALQAIRQEYPSLVISALYLPDMSGIDLLHAIRNDEEFSALPFVLVSSETRPQVLEPVRQSGVSGILPKPFTEQQLAAALNATLELLSPDVSLEQADVDLESVRVLLVDDSAMARNHIRRVLENMGIANFFEAANGVEAVHLLNANMVDFVVTDYNMPEMDGRALVEYIRSQSWQRSVPVLMVTSEANNERLAGIEDLGIVGICDKPFNPATIKQLLGNLLKNH
;
A
#
# COMPACT_ATOMS: atom_id res chain seq x y z
N MET A 1 -16.26 8.08 -6.50
CA MET A 1 -14.94 8.60 -6.13
C MET A 1 -15.03 8.94 -4.64
N LEU A 2 -14.31 8.18 -3.80
CA LEU A 2 -14.29 8.40 -2.35
C LEU A 2 -13.27 9.50 -2.09
N ASP A 3 -13.74 10.69 -1.79
CA ASP A 3 -12.92 11.86 -1.46
C ASP A 3 -13.22 12.25 -0.01
N ALA A 4 -12.28 12.03 0.91
CA ALA A 4 -12.40 12.42 2.31
C ALA A 4 -11.30 13.42 2.64
N ARG A 5 -11.70 14.62 3.08
CA ARG A 5 -10.77 15.71 3.41
C ARG A 5 -10.46 15.83 4.89
N SER A 6 -11.18 15.08 5.73
CA SER A 6 -10.98 15.06 7.17
C SER A 6 -11.34 13.71 7.76
N LEU A 7 -10.80 13.41 8.95
CA LEU A 7 -11.14 12.18 9.67
C LEU A 7 -12.64 12.07 9.99
N GLY A 8 -13.34 13.20 10.16
CA GLY A 8 -14.78 13.23 10.43
C GLY A 8 -15.65 12.81 9.25
N GLU A 9 -15.12 12.87 8.03
CA GLU A 9 -15.81 12.47 6.79
C GLU A 9 -15.59 11.00 6.44
N LEU A 10 -14.64 10.32 7.11
CA LEU A 10 -14.38 8.91 6.87
C LEU A 10 -15.53 8.03 7.34
N GLY A 11 -16.17 7.32 6.42
CA GLY A 11 -17.09 6.21 6.72
C GLY A 11 -16.28 4.94 6.98
N VAL A 12 -16.22 4.49 8.22
CA VAL A 12 -15.45 3.30 8.62
C VAL A 12 -16.38 2.10 8.77
N LEU A 13 -16.09 1.01 8.07
CA LEU A 13 -16.69 -0.31 8.32
C LEU A 13 -15.77 -1.10 9.23
N LEU A 14 -16.20 -1.36 10.46
CA LEU A 14 -15.51 -2.18 11.44
C LEU A 14 -16.03 -3.61 11.42
N VAL A 15 -15.18 -4.56 11.09
CA VAL A 15 -15.51 -6.00 11.07
C VAL A 15 -14.85 -6.67 12.28
N GLU A 16 -15.63 -6.82 13.37
CA GLU A 16 -15.15 -7.35 14.64
C GLU A 16 -16.25 -8.20 15.30
N PRO A 17 -16.04 -9.52 15.41
CA PRO A 17 -17.04 -10.43 16.00
C PRO A 17 -17.34 -10.17 17.47
N SER A 18 -16.37 -9.64 18.21
CA SER A 18 -16.51 -9.36 19.63
C SER A 18 -17.13 -7.99 19.86
N ALA A 19 -18.39 -7.95 20.31
CA ALA A 19 -19.09 -6.70 20.64
C ALA A 19 -18.33 -5.84 21.68
N MET A 20 -17.61 -6.47 22.61
CA MET A 20 -16.79 -5.76 23.60
C MET A 20 -15.59 -5.07 22.93
N GLN A 21 -14.87 -5.79 22.05
CA GLN A 21 -13.73 -5.24 21.31
C GLN A 21 -14.18 -4.16 20.33
N ALA A 22 -15.27 -4.40 19.61
CA ALA A 22 -15.87 -3.41 18.69
C ALA A 22 -16.20 -2.11 19.44
N LYS A 23 -16.87 -2.18 20.59
CA LYS A 23 -17.18 -1.00 21.41
C LYS A 23 -15.94 -0.25 21.87
N ALA A 24 -14.88 -0.96 22.27
CA ALA A 24 -13.61 -0.35 22.67
C ALA A 24 -12.94 0.38 21.49
N MET A 25 -12.89 -0.26 20.31
CA MET A 25 -12.32 0.31 19.11
C MET A 25 -13.09 1.55 18.62
N ILE A 26 -14.44 1.47 18.63
CA ILE A 26 -15.30 2.63 18.30
C ILE A 26 -14.97 3.81 19.22
N GLY A 27 -14.86 3.55 20.55
CA GLY A 27 -14.51 4.60 21.52
C GLY A 27 -13.15 5.28 21.22
N GLN A 28 -12.18 4.51 20.75
CA GLN A 28 -10.88 5.07 20.33
C GLN A 28 -10.98 5.85 19.00
N MET A 29 -11.73 5.35 18.02
CA MET A 29 -11.96 6.04 16.75
C MET A 29 -12.69 7.37 16.92
N LEU A 30 -13.71 7.40 17.77
CA LEU A 30 -14.44 8.64 18.10
C LEU A 30 -13.50 9.70 18.72
N LYS A 31 -12.56 9.31 19.57
CA LYS A 31 -11.54 10.22 20.13
C LYS A 31 -10.60 10.78 19.05
N GLN A 32 -10.38 10.03 17.97
CA GLN A 32 -9.59 10.50 16.82
C GLN A 32 -10.40 11.38 15.84
N GLY A 33 -11.68 11.57 16.09
CA GLY A 33 -12.54 12.42 15.26
C GLY A 33 -13.34 11.68 14.18
N ILE A 34 -13.29 10.34 14.13
CA ILE A 34 -14.14 9.56 13.23
C ILE A 34 -15.60 9.68 13.71
N ALA A 35 -16.50 10.15 12.83
CA ALA A 35 -17.90 10.35 13.18
C ALA A 35 -18.80 9.15 12.79
N HIS A 36 -18.43 8.42 11.75
CA HIS A 36 -19.26 7.37 11.15
C HIS A 36 -18.54 6.02 11.21
N VAL A 37 -19.01 5.14 12.08
CA VAL A 37 -18.53 3.74 12.20
C VAL A 37 -19.72 2.81 12.12
N HIS A 38 -19.77 2.01 11.05
CA HIS A 38 -20.67 0.89 10.93
C HIS A 38 -19.95 -0.39 11.39
N THR A 39 -20.60 -1.23 12.18
CA THR A 39 -19.99 -2.43 12.74
C THR A 39 -20.74 -3.68 12.33
N VAL A 40 -20.00 -4.68 11.86
CA VAL A 40 -20.51 -6.00 11.47
C VAL A 40 -19.67 -7.10 12.13
N GLY A 41 -20.24 -8.31 12.27
CA GLY A 41 -19.61 -9.41 13.00
C GLY A 41 -18.97 -10.48 12.10
N SER A 42 -19.18 -10.45 10.80
CA SER A 42 -18.72 -11.47 9.86
C SER A 42 -18.25 -10.86 8.53
N ALA A 43 -17.48 -11.63 7.76
CA ALA A 43 -17.04 -11.20 6.45
C ALA A 43 -18.19 -11.13 5.44
N GLN A 44 -19.17 -12.02 5.53
CA GLN A 44 -20.35 -11.98 4.68
C GLN A 44 -21.16 -10.70 4.88
N GLU A 45 -21.38 -10.30 6.14
CA GLU A 45 -22.01 -9.03 6.47
C GLU A 45 -21.18 -7.84 5.95
N ALA A 46 -19.84 -7.93 6.07
CA ALA A 46 -18.95 -6.89 5.57
C ALA A 46 -19.05 -6.70 4.05
N LEU A 47 -19.04 -7.79 3.27
CA LEU A 47 -19.19 -7.72 1.81
C LEU A 47 -20.55 -7.15 1.40
N GLN A 48 -21.61 -7.43 2.17
CA GLN A 48 -22.92 -6.84 1.94
C GLN A 48 -22.93 -5.34 2.27
N ALA A 49 -22.37 -4.95 3.41
CA ALA A 49 -22.29 -3.54 3.85
C ALA A 49 -21.45 -2.70 2.88
N ILE A 50 -20.32 -3.22 2.39
CA ILE A 50 -19.46 -2.54 1.39
C ILE A 50 -20.27 -2.14 0.15
N ARG A 51 -21.10 -3.05 -0.37
CA ARG A 51 -21.91 -2.79 -1.58
C ARG A 51 -23.08 -1.84 -1.34
N GLN A 52 -23.56 -1.73 -0.10
CA GLN A 52 -24.71 -0.88 0.25
C GLN A 52 -24.29 0.53 0.66
N GLU A 53 -23.17 0.67 1.34
CA GLU A 53 -22.81 1.90 2.05
C GLU A 53 -21.57 2.59 1.50
N TYR A 54 -20.79 1.90 0.66
CA TYR A 54 -19.55 2.44 0.09
C TYR A 54 -18.61 3.07 1.14
N PRO A 55 -18.15 2.30 2.14
CA PRO A 55 -17.31 2.85 3.19
C PRO A 55 -15.99 3.39 2.62
N SER A 56 -15.39 4.37 3.30
CA SER A 56 -14.09 4.93 2.93
C SER A 56 -12.93 4.04 3.41
N LEU A 57 -13.16 3.23 4.43
CA LEU A 57 -12.17 2.37 5.08
C LEU A 57 -12.82 1.13 5.66
N VAL A 58 -12.20 -0.03 5.45
CA VAL A 58 -12.51 -1.25 6.18
C VAL A 58 -11.44 -1.50 7.23
N ILE A 59 -11.84 -1.72 8.48
CA ILE A 59 -10.97 -2.18 9.56
C ILE A 59 -11.47 -3.54 10.00
N SER A 60 -10.69 -4.60 9.79
CA SER A 60 -11.13 -5.98 10.03
C SER A 60 -10.23 -6.72 11.00
N ALA A 61 -10.84 -7.50 11.89
CA ALA A 61 -10.12 -8.52 12.64
C ALA A 61 -9.56 -9.59 11.70
N LEU A 62 -8.43 -10.22 12.09
CA LEU A 62 -7.84 -11.32 11.33
C LEU A 62 -8.73 -12.57 11.37
N TYR A 63 -9.34 -12.86 12.50
CA TYR A 63 -10.18 -14.05 12.70
C TYR A 63 -11.65 -13.66 12.73
N LEU A 64 -12.40 -14.07 11.73
CA LEU A 64 -13.84 -13.89 11.62
C LEU A 64 -14.54 -15.27 11.72
N PRO A 65 -15.84 -15.33 12.00
CA PRO A 65 -16.52 -16.60 12.21
C PRO A 65 -16.72 -17.43 10.94
N ASP A 66 -16.72 -16.80 9.78
CA ASP A 66 -17.04 -17.37 8.47
C ASP A 66 -15.82 -17.53 7.54
N MET A 67 -14.85 -16.66 7.63
CA MET A 67 -13.58 -16.73 6.89
C MET A 67 -12.50 -15.91 7.62
N SER A 68 -11.25 -15.91 7.12
CA SER A 68 -10.24 -15.01 7.67
C SER A 68 -10.39 -13.59 7.15
N GLY A 69 -9.87 -12.60 7.90
CA GLY A 69 -9.78 -11.21 7.43
C GLY A 69 -8.90 -11.06 6.18
N ILE A 70 -7.99 -12.00 5.94
CA ILE A 70 -7.17 -12.07 4.72
C ILE A 70 -8.04 -12.50 3.54
N ASP A 71 -8.89 -13.52 3.71
CA ASP A 71 -9.82 -13.98 2.67
C ASP A 71 -10.84 -12.88 2.32
N LEU A 72 -11.30 -12.13 3.33
CA LEU A 72 -12.14 -10.95 3.12
C LEU A 72 -11.42 -9.89 2.29
N LEU A 73 -10.15 -9.58 2.62
CA LEU A 73 -9.34 -8.67 1.84
C LEU A 73 -9.18 -9.14 0.38
N HIS A 74 -8.89 -10.43 0.17
CA HIS A 74 -8.79 -11.00 -1.17
C HIS A 74 -10.11 -10.88 -1.95
N ALA A 75 -11.25 -11.15 -1.29
CA ALA A 75 -12.57 -10.98 -1.92
C ALA A 75 -12.82 -9.52 -2.36
N ILE A 76 -12.42 -8.55 -1.54
CA ILE A 76 -12.52 -7.11 -1.85
C ILE A 76 -11.58 -6.75 -3.02
N ARG A 77 -10.34 -7.25 -3.02
CA ARG A 77 -9.34 -6.94 -4.08
C ARG A 77 -9.70 -7.55 -5.43
N ASN A 78 -10.43 -8.67 -5.44
CA ASN A 78 -10.91 -9.33 -6.67
C ASN A 78 -12.18 -8.69 -7.24
N ASP A 79 -12.83 -7.79 -6.52
CA ASP A 79 -14.00 -7.04 -6.98
C ASP A 79 -13.52 -5.74 -7.64
N GLU A 80 -13.81 -5.55 -8.93
CA GLU A 80 -13.33 -4.39 -9.71
C GLU A 80 -13.77 -3.05 -9.10
N GLU A 81 -14.96 -2.99 -8.52
CA GLU A 81 -15.53 -1.79 -7.93
C GLU A 81 -14.85 -1.41 -6.60
N PHE A 82 -14.49 -2.41 -5.78
CA PHE A 82 -13.99 -2.21 -4.42
C PHE A 82 -12.51 -2.53 -4.26
N SER A 83 -11.85 -2.97 -5.31
CA SER A 83 -10.45 -3.37 -5.28
C SER A 83 -9.49 -2.28 -4.75
N ALA A 84 -9.89 -0.99 -4.79
CA ALA A 84 -9.16 0.16 -4.25
C ALA A 84 -9.48 0.49 -2.79
N LEU A 85 -10.53 -0.11 -2.22
CA LEU A 85 -11.02 0.24 -0.91
C LEU A 85 -9.91 0.05 0.15
N PRO A 86 -9.53 1.11 0.90
CA PRO A 86 -8.56 1.00 1.96
C PRO A 86 -8.96 -0.05 2.99
N PHE A 87 -7.98 -0.89 3.38
CA PHE A 87 -8.22 -2.00 4.29
C PHE A 87 -7.10 -2.07 5.33
N VAL A 88 -7.47 -1.98 6.59
CA VAL A 88 -6.58 -2.15 7.74
C VAL A 88 -6.90 -3.45 8.46
N LEU A 89 -5.89 -4.31 8.61
CA LEU A 89 -6.04 -5.56 9.35
C LEU A 89 -5.68 -5.33 10.83
N VAL A 90 -6.54 -5.79 11.73
CA VAL A 90 -6.30 -5.75 13.18
C VAL A 90 -6.02 -7.16 13.69
N SER A 91 -4.85 -7.39 14.26
CA SER A 91 -4.43 -8.73 14.65
C SER A 91 -3.60 -8.76 15.94
N SER A 92 -3.83 -9.80 16.76
CA SER A 92 -2.91 -10.17 17.85
C SER A 92 -1.75 -11.06 17.38
N GLU A 93 -1.74 -11.42 16.12
CA GLU A 93 -0.66 -12.19 15.50
C GLU A 93 0.56 -11.28 15.27
N THR A 94 1.73 -11.78 15.68
CA THR A 94 3.01 -11.06 15.55
C THR A 94 4.04 -11.85 14.74
N ARG A 95 3.72 -13.12 14.41
CA ARG A 95 4.64 -13.98 13.66
C ARG A 95 4.79 -13.50 12.22
N PRO A 96 6.03 -13.23 11.75
CA PRO A 96 6.28 -12.75 10.40
C PRO A 96 5.69 -13.67 9.32
N GLN A 97 5.79 -14.98 9.49
CA GLN A 97 5.30 -15.99 8.55
C GLN A 97 3.79 -15.90 8.28
N VAL A 98 3.00 -15.44 9.27
CA VAL A 98 1.55 -15.25 9.13
C VAL A 98 1.23 -13.87 8.56
N LEU A 99 2.02 -12.85 8.90
CA LEU A 99 1.78 -11.47 8.47
C LEU A 99 2.38 -11.17 7.08
N GLU A 100 3.36 -11.95 6.62
CA GLU A 100 3.97 -11.75 5.31
C GLU A 100 2.96 -11.86 4.16
N PRO A 101 2.11 -12.91 4.05
CA PRO A 101 1.07 -12.96 3.03
C PRO A 101 0.10 -11.77 3.10
N VAL A 102 -0.15 -11.24 4.32
CA VAL A 102 -1.00 -10.05 4.50
C VAL A 102 -0.37 -8.82 3.87
N ARG A 103 0.93 -8.60 4.09
CA ARG A 103 1.67 -7.46 3.51
C ARG A 103 1.69 -7.50 1.99
N GLN A 104 1.72 -8.72 1.42
CA GLN A 104 1.67 -8.95 -0.03
C GLN A 104 0.26 -8.84 -0.63
N SER A 105 -0.79 -8.80 0.22
CA SER A 105 -2.19 -8.76 -0.25
C SER A 105 -2.73 -7.36 -0.57
N GLY A 106 -1.90 -6.32 -0.56
CA GLY A 106 -2.35 -4.94 -0.79
C GLY A 106 -3.16 -4.37 0.37
N VAL A 107 -2.85 -4.79 1.60
CA VAL A 107 -3.38 -4.16 2.82
C VAL A 107 -2.84 -2.74 2.95
N SER A 108 -3.66 -1.79 3.42
CA SER A 108 -3.25 -0.40 3.65
C SER A 108 -2.54 -0.22 5.00
N GLY A 109 -2.73 -1.14 5.93
CA GLY A 109 -2.08 -1.12 7.24
C GLY A 109 -2.36 -2.38 8.05
N ILE A 110 -1.46 -2.67 8.99
CA ILE A 110 -1.65 -3.73 10.00
C ILE A 110 -1.57 -3.09 11.37
N LEU A 111 -2.62 -3.27 12.17
CA LEU A 111 -2.73 -2.73 13.52
C LEU A 111 -2.61 -3.87 14.54
N PRO A 112 -1.47 -3.98 15.28
CA PRO A 112 -1.27 -5.06 16.24
C PRO A 112 -2.15 -4.87 17.48
N LYS A 113 -2.76 -5.94 18.01
CA LYS A 113 -3.47 -5.92 19.31
C LYS A 113 -2.49 -6.30 20.43
N PRO A 114 -2.46 -5.56 21.56
CA PRO A 114 -3.10 -4.28 21.79
C PRO A 114 -2.41 -3.14 21.03
N PHE A 115 -3.16 -2.19 20.51
CA PHE A 115 -2.61 -1.01 19.85
C PHE A 115 -2.81 0.25 20.70
N THR A 116 -1.92 1.21 20.50
CA THR A 116 -1.98 2.53 21.13
C THR A 116 -2.86 3.49 20.33
N GLU A 117 -3.30 4.58 20.96
CA GLU A 117 -4.02 5.67 20.27
C GLU A 117 -3.18 6.25 19.11
N GLN A 118 -1.86 6.31 19.26
CA GLN A 118 -0.95 6.81 18.22
C GLN A 118 -0.88 5.88 17.01
N GLN A 119 -0.86 4.57 17.21
CA GLN A 119 -0.87 3.60 16.12
C GLN A 119 -2.19 3.63 15.33
N LEU A 120 -3.32 3.76 16.04
CA LEU A 120 -4.61 3.95 15.38
C LEU A 120 -4.64 5.25 14.58
N ALA A 121 -4.21 6.36 15.17
CA ALA A 121 -4.14 7.65 14.49
C ALA A 121 -3.26 7.59 13.23
N ALA A 122 -2.11 6.92 13.31
CA ALA A 122 -1.23 6.75 12.14
C ALA A 122 -1.92 5.97 11.01
N ALA A 123 -2.64 4.88 11.32
CA ALA A 123 -3.37 4.10 10.32
C ALA A 123 -4.52 4.90 9.68
N LEU A 124 -5.25 5.68 10.48
CA LEU A 124 -6.34 6.53 9.99
C LEU A 124 -5.82 7.67 9.11
N ASN A 125 -4.73 8.33 9.52
CA ASN A 125 -4.11 9.40 8.73
C ASN A 125 -3.52 8.87 7.42
N ALA A 126 -2.86 7.72 7.41
CA ALA A 126 -2.38 7.08 6.19
C ALA A 126 -3.54 6.77 5.22
N THR A 127 -4.70 6.35 5.75
CA THR A 127 -5.91 6.16 4.95
C THR A 127 -6.43 7.48 4.38
N LEU A 128 -6.47 8.53 5.18
CA LEU A 128 -6.90 9.85 4.73
C LEU A 128 -5.99 10.38 3.61
N GLU A 129 -4.69 10.20 3.73
CA GLU A 129 -3.72 10.54 2.68
C GLU A 129 -3.95 9.75 1.38
N LEU A 130 -4.35 8.47 1.47
CA LEU A 130 -4.73 7.67 0.30
C LEU A 130 -5.97 8.20 -0.42
N LEU A 131 -6.92 8.77 0.33
CA LEU A 131 -8.21 9.23 -0.18
C LEU A 131 -8.22 10.71 -0.56
N SER A 132 -7.25 11.48 -0.07
CA SER A 132 -7.16 12.91 -0.36
C SER A 132 -6.46 13.13 -1.70
N PRO A 133 -7.05 13.86 -2.65
CA PRO A 133 -6.34 14.28 -3.84
C PRO A 133 -5.14 15.15 -3.45
N ASP A 134 -3.98 14.85 -4.04
CA ASP A 134 -2.74 15.51 -3.65
C ASP A 134 -2.58 16.87 -4.31
N VAL A 135 -2.86 17.93 -3.56
CA VAL A 135 -2.64 19.33 -3.98
C VAL A 135 -1.14 19.71 -3.91
N SER A 136 -0.31 18.93 -3.21
CA SER A 136 1.08 19.32 -2.92
C SER A 136 2.09 19.00 -4.04
N LEU A 137 1.78 18.06 -4.92
CA LEU A 137 2.61 17.77 -6.11
C LEU A 137 2.29 18.71 -7.29
N GLU A 138 1.12 19.35 -7.31
CA GLU A 138 0.78 20.38 -8.31
C GLU A 138 1.69 21.63 -8.23
N GLN A 139 2.47 21.79 -7.15
CA GLN A 139 3.44 22.90 -6.99
C GLN A 139 4.84 22.56 -7.53
N ALA A 140 5.09 21.32 -7.94
CA ALA A 140 6.29 21.01 -8.72
C ALA A 140 5.95 21.27 -10.20
N ASP A 141 6.76 22.05 -10.92
CA ASP A 141 6.67 22.27 -12.38
C ASP A 141 6.93 20.98 -13.20
N VAL A 142 6.46 19.83 -12.71
CA VAL A 142 6.65 18.51 -13.32
C VAL A 142 5.29 17.98 -13.77
N ASP A 143 5.22 17.68 -15.05
CA ASP A 143 4.07 17.00 -15.64
C ASP A 143 4.05 15.52 -15.22
N LEU A 144 3.36 15.24 -14.11
CA LEU A 144 3.24 13.88 -13.54
C LEU A 144 2.52 12.91 -14.49
N GLU A 145 1.64 13.43 -15.36
CA GLU A 145 0.97 12.59 -16.36
C GLU A 145 1.95 12.02 -17.39
N SER A 146 3.08 12.69 -17.62
CA SER A 146 4.12 12.22 -18.55
C SER A 146 5.09 11.21 -17.94
N VAL A 147 5.13 11.09 -16.59
CA VAL A 147 6.06 10.20 -15.88
C VAL A 147 5.71 8.73 -16.12
N ARG A 148 6.70 7.94 -16.57
CA ARG A 148 6.57 6.51 -16.86
C ARG A 148 7.17 5.70 -15.72
N VAL A 149 6.35 4.93 -15.04
CA VAL A 149 6.76 4.14 -13.88
C VAL A 149 6.77 2.66 -14.25
N LEU A 150 7.85 1.96 -13.90
CA LEU A 150 7.92 0.51 -13.95
C LEU A 150 7.66 -0.06 -12.55
N LEU A 151 6.58 -0.81 -12.40
CA LEU A 151 6.20 -1.52 -11.18
C LEU A 151 6.61 -2.99 -11.28
N VAL A 152 7.42 -3.45 -10.33
CA VAL A 152 7.95 -4.82 -10.33
C VAL A 152 7.65 -5.48 -8.98
N ASP A 153 6.74 -6.44 -8.97
CA ASP A 153 6.34 -7.19 -7.77
C ASP A 153 5.66 -8.49 -8.24
N ASP A 154 5.91 -9.62 -7.62
CA ASP A 154 5.31 -10.89 -8.01
C ASP A 154 3.83 -10.98 -7.62
N SER A 155 3.38 -10.20 -6.65
CA SER A 155 1.99 -10.07 -6.27
C SER A 155 1.24 -9.04 -7.14
N ALA A 156 0.32 -9.50 -7.99
CA ALA A 156 -0.56 -8.61 -8.76
C ALA A 156 -1.37 -7.66 -7.85
N MET A 157 -1.74 -8.10 -6.65
CA MET A 157 -2.47 -7.27 -5.69
C MET A 157 -1.59 -6.15 -5.14
N ALA A 158 -0.31 -6.44 -4.85
CA ALA A 158 0.65 -5.43 -4.42
C ALA A 158 0.91 -4.41 -5.55
N ARG A 159 1.12 -4.87 -6.80
CA ARG A 159 1.27 -3.97 -7.96
C ARG A 159 0.06 -3.04 -8.11
N ASN A 160 -1.15 -3.60 -8.07
CA ASN A 160 -2.39 -2.81 -8.17
C ASN A 160 -2.52 -1.79 -7.03
N HIS A 161 -2.11 -2.14 -5.81
CA HIS A 161 -2.13 -1.21 -4.68
C HIS A 161 -1.14 -0.06 -4.90
N ILE A 162 0.11 -0.36 -5.25
CA ILE A 162 1.15 0.64 -5.54
C ILE A 162 0.72 1.54 -6.69
N ARG A 163 0.23 0.96 -7.79
CA ARG A 163 -0.27 1.67 -8.96
C ARG A 163 -1.31 2.71 -8.57
N ARG A 164 -2.30 2.34 -7.77
CA ARG A 164 -3.37 3.26 -7.34
C ARG A 164 -2.89 4.39 -6.47
N VAL A 165 -1.94 4.11 -5.57
CA VAL A 165 -1.30 5.17 -4.78
C VAL A 165 -0.67 6.20 -5.71
N LEU A 166 0.03 5.75 -6.74
CA LEU A 166 0.69 6.62 -7.72
C LEU A 166 -0.30 7.31 -8.67
N GLU A 167 -1.39 6.63 -9.08
CA GLU A 167 -2.49 7.22 -9.85
C GLU A 167 -3.17 8.36 -9.08
N ASN A 168 -3.37 8.20 -7.77
CA ASN A 168 -3.92 9.26 -6.91
C ASN A 168 -2.97 10.46 -6.79
N MET A 169 -1.69 10.29 -7.08
CA MET A 169 -0.70 11.37 -7.15
C MET A 169 -0.61 12.04 -8.53
N GLY A 170 -1.37 11.56 -9.52
CA GLY A 170 -1.41 12.12 -10.88
C GLY A 170 -0.56 11.38 -11.92
N ILE A 171 0.08 10.25 -11.56
CA ILE A 171 0.86 9.45 -12.51
C ILE A 171 -0.10 8.55 -13.31
N ALA A 172 0.04 8.57 -14.66
CA ALA A 172 -0.87 7.87 -15.55
C ALA A 172 -0.20 6.71 -16.34
N ASN A 173 1.12 6.70 -16.48
CA ASN A 173 1.82 5.76 -17.36
C ASN A 173 2.57 4.69 -16.55
N PHE A 174 2.15 3.44 -16.69
CA PHE A 174 2.73 2.30 -15.97
C PHE A 174 3.14 1.18 -16.92
N PHE A 175 4.32 0.60 -16.62
CA PHE A 175 4.73 -0.72 -17.06
C PHE A 175 4.70 -1.65 -15.85
N GLU A 176 4.31 -2.91 -16.03
CA GLU A 176 4.21 -3.87 -14.95
C GLU A 176 5.00 -5.14 -15.27
N ALA A 177 5.72 -5.66 -14.28
CA ALA A 177 6.47 -6.90 -14.36
C ALA A 177 6.25 -7.73 -13.09
N ALA A 178 6.19 -9.05 -13.23
CA ALA A 178 6.04 -9.97 -12.12
C ALA A 178 7.38 -10.42 -11.49
N ASN A 179 8.50 -10.11 -12.12
CA ASN A 179 9.85 -10.44 -11.65
C ASN A 179 10.90 -9.54 -12.33
N GLY A 180 12.14 -9.65 -11.87
CA GLY A 180 13.24 -8.84 -12.42
C GLY A 180 13.57 -9.15 -13.88
N VAL A 181 13.34 -10.39 -14.36
CA VAL A 181 13.60 -10.77 -15.76
C VAL A 181 12.64 -10.05 -16.71
N GLU A 182 11.36 -10.05 -16.38
CA GLU A 182 10.35 -9.29 -17.14
C GLU A 182 10.66 -7.79 -17.10
N ALA A 183 11.05 -7.28 -15.93
CA ALA A 183 11.45 -5.88 -15.77
C ALA A 183 12.62 -5.50 -16.68
N VAL A 184 13.64 -6.36 -16.81
CA VAL A 184 14.76 -6.17 -17.74
C VAL A 184 14.29 -6.06 -19.19
N HIS A 185 13.35 -6.91 -19.61
CA HIS A 185 12.79 -6.84 -20.96
C HIS A 185 12.08 -5.49 -21.20
N LEU A 186 11.28 -5.05 -20.25
CA LEU A 186 10.58 -3.76 -20.34
C LEU A 186 11.54 -2.58 -20.36
N LEU A 187 12.58 -2.57 -19.51
CA LEU A 187 13.61 -1.55 -19.46
C LEU A 187 14.42 -1.45 -20.76
N ASN A 188 14.64 -2.57 -21.45
CA ASN A 188 15.34 -2.59 -22.72
C ASN A 188 14.48 -2.07 -23.88
N ALA A 189 13.16 -2.24 -23.79
CA ALA A 189 12.21 -1.86 -24.84
C ALA A 189 11.64 -0.44 -24.66
N ASN A 190 11.60 0.08 -23.45
CA ASN A 190 10.91 1.32 -23.10
C ASN A 190 11.81 2.24 -22.27
N MET A 191 11.62 3.54 -22.45
CA MET A 191 12.19 4.52 -21.53
C MET A 191 11.31 4.60 -20.28
N VAL A 192 11.94 4.54 -19.10
CA VAL A 192 11.31 4.56 -17.79
C VAL A 192 11.91 5.68 -16.96
N ASP A 193 11.08 6.47 -16.30
CA ASP A 193 11.52 7.61 -15.52
C ASP A 193 11.70 7.26 -14.03
N PHE A 194 11.01 6.18 -13.58
CA PHE A 194 11.08 5.71 -12.20
C PHE A 194 10.76 4.21 -12.09
N VAL A 195 11.48 3.49 -11.24
CA VAL A 195 11.24 2.07 -10.97
C VAL A 195 10.83 1.88 -9.52
N VAL A 196 9.74 1.16 -9.29
CA VAL A 196 9.34 0.65 -7.97
C VAL A 196 9.45 -0.87 -8.00
N THR A 197 10.26 -1.44 -7.15
CA THR A 197 10.50 -2.90 -7.16
C THR A 197 10.34 -3.52 -5.78
N ASP A 198 9.71 -4.69 -5.72
CA ASP A 198 9.83 -5.55 -4.54
C ASP A 198 11.25 -6.10 -4.43
N TYR A 199 11.64 -6.43 -3.21
CA TYR A 199 12.90 -7.12 -2.93
C TYR A 199 12.82 -8.62 -3.25
N ASN A 200 11.78 -9.30 -2.74
CA ASN A 200 11.62 -10.74 -2.82
C ASN A 200 10.75 -11.14 -4.02
N MET A 201 11.37 -11.53 -5.11
CA MET A 201 10.67 -11.98 -6.32
C MET A 201 11.32 -13.26 -6.86
N PRO A 202 10.55 -14.12 -7.56
CA PRO A 202 11.10 -15.30 -8.23
C PRO A 202 12.01 -14.91 -9.40
N GLU A 203 12.85 -15.86 -9.86
CA GLU A 203 13.76 -15.76 -11.00
C GLU A 203 14.87 -14.71 -10.83
N MET A 204 14.53 -13.46 -10.69
CA MET A 204 15.44 -12.34 -10.44
C MET A 204 14.83 -11.44 -9.36
N ASP A 205 15.46 -11.37 -8.20
CA ASP A 205 15.03 -10.53 -7.08
C ASP A 205 15.31 -9.03 -7.32
N GLY A 206 14.79 -8.19 -6.44
CA GLY A 206 14.92 -6.74 -6.57
C GLY A 206 16.37 -6.26 -6.49
N ARG A 207 17.23 -6.93 -5.72
CA ARG A 207 18.66 -6.60 -5.64
C ARG A 207 19.36 -6.87 -6.96
N ALA A 208 19.18 -8.06 -7.51
CA ALA A 208 19.77 -8.43 -8.80
C ALA A 208 19.25 -7.50 -9.94
N LEU A 209 17.99 -7.09 -9.89
CA LEU A 209 17.44 -6.13 -10.83
C LEU A 209 18.16 -4.77 -10.72
N VAL A 210 18.37 -4.24 -9.51
CA VAL A 210 19.10 -2.98 -9.31
C VAL A 210 20.55 -3.10 -9.79
N GLU A 211 21.24 -4.20 -9.45
CA GLU A 211 22.60 -4.46 -9.93
C GLU A 211 22.67 -4.50 -11.47
N TYR A 212 21.70 -5.14 -12.14
CA TYR A 212 21.57 -5.09 -13.60
C TYR A 212 21.38 -3.67 -14.11
N ILE A 213 20.43 -2.92 -13.54
CA ILE A 213 20.16 -1.54 -13.95
C ILE A 213 21.43 -0.69 -13.88
N ARG A 214 22.19 -0.76 -12.80
CA ARG A 214 23.39 0.05 -12.58
C ARG A 214 24.58 -0.37 -13.45
N SER A 215 24.73 -1.66 -13.76
CA SER A 215 25.89 -2.18 -14.46
C SER A 215 25.69 -2.41 -15.95
N GLN A 216 24.51 -2.83 -16.39
CA GLN A 216 24.27 -3.34 -17.74
C GLN A 216 23.23 -2.56 -18.55
N SER A 217 22.22 -1.94 -17.86
CA SER A 217 21.17 -1.19 -18.55
C SER A 217 21.72 0.08 -19.21
N TRP A 218 21.12 0.51 -20.32
CA TRP A 218 21.36 1.82 -20.91
C TRP A 218 20.74 2.95 -20.05
N GLN A 219 19.79 2.62 -19.15
CA GLN A 219 19.15 3.53 -18.19
C GLN A 219 19.79 3.43 -16.79
N ARG A 220 21.12 3.47 -16.68
CA ARG A 220 21.86 3.21 -15.43
C ARG A 220 21.50 4.15 -14.28
N SER A 221 21.08 5.36 -14.58
CA SER A 221 20.77 6.40 -13.60
C SER A 221 19.27 6.48 -13.27
N VAL A 222 18.42 5.59 -13.83
CA VAL A 222 16.99 5.61 -13.49
C VAL A 222 16.81 5.45 -11.97
N PRO A 223 16.02 6.34 -11.36
CA PRO A 223 15.72 6.22 -9.93
C PRO A 223 15.00 4.92 -9.62
N VAL A 224 15.42 4.24 -8.56
CA VAL A 224 14.81 2.98 -8.11
C VAL A 224 14.40 3.12 -6.64
N LEU A 225 13.14 2.88 -6.36
CA LEU A 225 12.58 2.72 -5.03
C LEU A 225 12.36 1.23 -4.77
N MET A 226 12.87 0.75 -3.66
CA MET A 226 12.62 -0.62 -3.21
C MET A 226 11.50 -0.64 -2.18
N VAL A 227 10.52 -1.50 -2.38
CA VAL A 227 9.41 -1.73 -1.44
C VAL A 227 9.52 -3.15 -0.95
N THR A 228 9.64 -3.36 0.36
CA THR A 228 9.88 -4.70 0.90
C THR A 228 9.14 -4.94 2.19
N SER A 229 8.77 -6.20 2.43
CA SER A 229 8.35 -6.69 3.74
C SER A 229 9.51 -7.34 4.52
N GLU A 230 10.71 -7.37 3.93
CA GLU A 230 11.90 -7.96 4.54
C GLU A 230 12.34 -7.15 5.78
N ALA A 231 12.20 -7.75 6.95
CA ALA A 231 12.60 -7.15 8.22
C ALA A 231 14.08 -7.38 8.57
N ASN A 232 14.83 -8.14 7.74
CA ASN A 232 16.21 -8.46 8.01
C ASN A 232 17.14 -7.38 7.45
N ASN A 233 17.61 -6.50 8.32
CA ASN A 233 18.55 -5.44 8.00
C ASN A 233 19.87 -5.95 7.37
N GLU A 234 20.29 -7.18 7.65
CA GLU A 234 21.51 -7.75 7.05
C GLU A 234 21.31 -8.04 5.55
N ARG A 235 20.12 -8.45 5.13
CA ARG A 235 19.78 -8.66 3.71
C ARG A 235 19.64 -7.35 2.95
N LEU A 236 19.18 -6.31 3.62
CA LEU A 236 19.05 -4.97 3.06
C LEU A 236 20.37 -4.20 3.09
N ALA A 237 21.34 -4.67 3.90
CA ALA A 237 22.67 -4.06 3.95
C ALA A 237 23.34 -4.06 2.57
N GLY A 238 23.90 -2.94 2.18
CA GLY A 238 24.58 -2.74 0.90
C GLY A 238 23.65 -2.49 -0.31
N ILE A 239 22.33 -2.51 -0.14
CA ILE A 239 21.41 -2.11 -1.23
C ILE A 239 21.43 -0.59 -1.40
N GLU A 240 21.53 0.16 -0.32
CA GLU A 240 21.68 1.62 -0.37
C GLU A 240 22.93 2.04 -1.15
N ASP A 241 24.01 1.25 -1.07
CA ASP A 241 25.26 1.47 -1.82
C ASP A 241 25.06 1.31 -3.35
N LEU A 242 23.98 0.66 -3.79
CA LEU A 242 23.62 0.55 -5.21
C LEU A 242 22.96 1.83 -5.77
N GLY A 243 22.87 2.88 -4.98
CA GLY A 243 22.33 4.16 -5.42
C GLY A 243 20.82 4.11 -5.69
N ILE A 244 20.07 3.41 -4.85
CA ILE A 244 18.62 3.50 -4.83
C ILE A 244 18.15 4.79 -4.14
N VAL A 245 16.94 5.23 -4.43
CA VAL A 245 16.35 6.45 -3.84
C VAL A 245 15.95 6.23 -2.39
N GLY A 246 15.53 5.02 -2.07
CA GLY A 246 15.15 4.63 -0.73
C GLY A 246 14.57 3.22 -0.66
N ILE A 247 14.37 2.77 0.56
CA ILE A 247 13.68 1.52 0.90
C ILE A 247 12.42 1.87 1.67
N CYS A 248 11.30 1.32 1.27
CA CYS A 248 10.02 1.45 1.95
C CYS A 248 9.53 0.10 2.45
N ASP A 249 9.03 0.07 3.67
CA ASP A 249 8.38 -1.12 4.21
C ASP A 249 6.98 -1.31 3.60
N LYS A 250 6.59 -2.58 3.37
CA LYS A 250 5.20 -2.93 3.13
C LYS A 250 4.48 -3.03 4.49
N PRO A 251 3.25 -2.51 4.64
CA PRO A 251 2.40 -1.92 3.62
C PRO A 251 2.89 -0.55 3.15
N PHE A 252 2.68 -0.31 1.87
CA PHE A 252 3.13 0.87 1.14
C PHE A 252 2.53 2.16 1.72
N ASN A 253 3.37 3.03 2.27
CA ASN A 253 2.94 4.28 2.88
C ASN A 253 2.97 5.43 1.86
N PRO A 254 1.82 6.04 1.55
CA PRO A 254 1.73 7.13 0.57
C PRO A 254 2.60 8.34 0.92
N ALA A 255 2.64 8.75 2.20
CA ALA A 255 3.43 9.89 2.65
C ALA A 255 4.93 9.72 2.35
N THR A 256 5.47 8.52 2.60
CA THR A 256 6.87 8.19 2.30
C THR A 256 7.14 8.30 0.80
N ILE A 257 6.23 7.81 -0.04
CA ILE A 257 6.36 7.86 -1.49
C ILE A 257 6.29 9.29 -2.00
N LYS A 258 5.34 10.07 -1.52
CA LYS A 258 5.22 11.50 -1.84
C LYS A 258 6.52 12.26 -1.55
N GLN A 259 7.10 12.03 -0.38
CA GLN A 259 8.36 12.64 0.01
C GLN A 259 9.51 12.24 -0.93
N LEU A 260 9.61 10.95 -1.25
CA LEU A 260 10.67 10.42 -2.12
C LEU A 260 10.51 10.92 -3.56
N LEU A 261 9.30 10.85 -4.13
CA LEU A 261 9.01 11.40 -5.46
C LEU A 261 9.22 12.92 -5.51
N GLY A 262 8.76 13.65 -4.51
CA GLY A 262 8.96 15.10 -4.42
C GLY A 262 10.45 15.50 -4.39
N ASN A 263 11.29 14.70 -3.73
CA ASN A 263 12.75 14.92 -3.72
C ASN A 263 13.40 14.58 -5.07
N LEU A 264 12.92 13.55 -5.77
CA LEU A 264 13.40 13.17 -7.09
C LEU A 264 13.07 14.21 -8.16
N LEU A 265 11.82 14.67 -8.16
CA LEU A 265 11.31 15.60 -9.15
C LEU A 265 11.89 17.01 -9.01
N LYS A 266 12.39 17.38 -7.80
CA LYS A 266 13.09 18.66 -7.58
C LYS A 266 14.55 18.67 -8.03
N ASN A 267 15.14 17.49 -8.26
CA ASN A 267 16.55 17.34 -8.62
C ASN A 267 16.76 17.05 -10.12
N HIS A 268 15.71 17.05 -10.91
CA HIS A 268 15.69 16.96 -12.37
C HIS A 268 15.10 18.22 -12.99
#